data_f4ddfdc21618e534044c6f3f7e356229
#
_entry.id   f4ddfdc21618e534044c6f3f7e356229
#
_cell.length_a   1.000
_cell.length_b   1.000
_cell.length_c   1.000
_cell.angle_alpha   90.00
_cell.angle_beta   90.00
_cell.angle_gamma   90.00
#
_symmetry.space_group_name_H-M   'P 1'
#
loop_
_entity.id
_entity.type
_entity.pdbx_description
1 polymer ?
#
loop_
_entity_poly.entity_id
_entity_poly.type
_entity_poly.pdbx_seq_one_letter_code
_entity_poly.pdbx_strand_id
1 'polypeptide(L)'
;MVITDDEFIQLWERLRSPQKIADEVGITVRSVHKRRRIVEDKYKILLKSEVVKCPQFEPKHHLTKMRHIGGMTDGIVLVFSDAHFWPGIRTTAFKGLLWAIKSLKPHMVIANGDIFDGAAISRHPRSGWSQRPNVKQELDACKEAMTEIEKACHKARHHTQLVWPLGNHDARFESRLSSFVPEFEGVQGLTLKDHFPKWNPCWTCWPTPNLVVKHRYKNGVHATHNNAVGSGKSIVTGHLHSLKVTPFDDYNGTRWGVDTGTLADTDGPQFSDYMEDNPANWRSGFAVLTIRDSQLLWPEIARKHSEGMLDFRGNLIDVSEL
;
A
#
# COMPACT_ATOMS: atom_id res chain seq x y z
N MET A 1 -40.88 -9.83 -1.05
CA MET A 1 -41.58 -8.71 -1.68
C MET A 1 -40.76 -8.26 -2.89
N VAL A 2 -41.36 -8.19 -4.09
CA VAL A 2 -40.65 -7.72 -5.28
C VAL A 2 -40.96 -6.21 -5.38
N ILE A 3 -40.01 -5.38 -5.00
CA ILE A 3 -40.13 -3.92 -5.16
C ILE A 3 -39.79 -3.53 -6.62
N THR A 4 -40.41 -2.51 -7.14
CA THR A 4 -40.12 -1.96 -8.49
C THR A 4 -38.76 -1.25 -8.52
N ASP A 5 -38.24 -0.95 -9.71
CA ASP A 5 -36.98 -0.23 -9.84
C ASP A 5 -37.07 1.20 -9.25
N ASP A 6 -38.20 1.86 -9.43
CA ASP A 6 -38.45 3.21 -8.91
C ASP A 6 -38.52 3.21 -7.37
N GLU A 7 -39.22 2.24 -6.79
CA GLU A 7 -39.22 2.04 -5.32
C GLU A 7 -37.81 1.77 -4.79
N PHE A 8 -37.02 0.98 -5.52
CA PHE A 8 -35.64 0.72 -5.13
C PHE A 8 -34.76 1.98 -5.19
N ILE A 9 -34.93 2.81 -6.21
CA ILE A 9 -34.22 4.09 -6.33
C ILE A 9 -34.58 5.01 -5.16
N GLN A 10 -35.88 5.19 -4.89
CA GLN A 10 -36.35 6.02 -3.77
C GLN A 10 -35.84 5.50 -2.41
N LEU A 11 -35.85 4.17 -2.24
CA LEU A 11 -35.33 3.54 -1.02
C LEU A 11 -33.82 3.77 -0.88
N TRP A 12 -33.08 3.71 -2.00
CA TRP A 12 -31.66 4.00 -2.01
C TRP A 12 -31.34 5.47 -1.69
N GLU A 13 -32.08 6.41 -2.26
CA GLU A 13 -31.92 7.85 -1.98
C GLU A 13 -32.18 8.18 -0.50
N ARG A 14 -33.11 7.50 0.11
CA ARG A 14 -33.48 7.66 1.51
C ARG A 14 -32.47 7.02 2.48
N LEU A 15 -32.07 5.79 2.23
CA LEU A 15 -31.25 4.99 3.17
C LEU A 15 -29.76 5.03 2.86
N ARG A 16 -29.36 5.16 1.62
CA ARG A 16 -27.98 5.21 1.12
C ARG A 16 -27.04 4.11 1.66
N SER A 17 -27.62 3.05 2.21
CA SER A 17 -26.92 1.95 2.86
C SER A 17 -27.46 0.60 2.39
N PRO A 18 -26.64 -0.24 1.76
CA PRO A 18 -27.07 -1.57 1.32
C PRO A 18 -27.59 -2.45 2.46
N GLN A 19 -27.00 -2.33 3.66
CA GLN A 19 -27.44 -3.09 4.82
C GLN A 19 -28.83 -2.67 5.27
N LYS A 20 -29.06 -1.36 5.46
CA LYS A 20 -30.38 -0.84 5.88
C LYS A 20 -31.48 -1.20 4.87
N ILE A 21 -31.15 -1.18 3.56
CA ILE A 21 -32.07 -1.60 2.50
C ILE A 21 -32.37 -3.09 2.58
N ALA A 22 -31.33 -3.91 2.79
CA ALA A 22 -31.48 -5.35 2.95
C ALA A 22 -32.40 -5.71 4.10
N ASP A 23 -32.20 -5.03 5.25
CA ASP A 23 -32.98 -5.23 6.47
C ASP A 23 -34.44 -4.79 6.27
N GLU A 24 -34.69 -3.66 5.59
CA GLU A 24 -36.04 -3.13 5.37
C GLU A 24 -36.85 -3.96 4.35
N VAL A 25 -36.19 -4.47 3.31
CA VAL A 25 -36.86 -5.23 2.23
C VAL A 25 -36.88 -6.74 2.52
N GLY A 26 -36.13 -7.20 3.51
CA GLY A 26 -36.03 -8.63 3.84
C GLY A 26 -35.25 -9.45 2.82
N ILE A 27 -34.21 -8.89 2.21
CA ILE A 27 -33.35 -9.55 1.22
C ILE A 27 -31.89 -9.51 1.65
N THR A 28 -31.04 -10.27 0.97
CA THR A 28 -29.60 -10.25 1.30
C THR A 28 -28.92 -8.99 0.75
N VAL A 29 -27.89 -8.50 1.44
CA VAL A 29 -27.05 -7.39 0.97
C VAL A 29 -26.47 -7.64 -0.43
N ARG A 30 -26.13 -8.90 -0.72
CA ARG A 30 -25.69 -9.33 -2.05
C ARG A 30 -26.75 -9.08 -3.12
N SER A 31 -28.03 -9.34 -2.81
CA SER A 31 -29.15 -9.09 -3.70
C SER A 31 -29.35 -7.58 -3.92
N VAL A 32 -29.17 -6.77 -2.89
CA VAL A 32 -29.21 -5.30 -2.98
C VAL A 32 -28.11 -4.80 -3.93
N HIS A 33 -26.88 -5.26 -3.79
CA HIS A 33 -25.77 -4.88 -4.67
C HIS A 33 -26.00 -5.32 -6.12
N LYS A 34 -26.52 -6.54 -6.33
CA LYS A 34 -26.84 -7.03 -7.66
C LYS A 34 -27.89 -6.14 -8.32
N ARG A 35 -28.95 -5.82 -7.59
CA ARG A 35 -30.04 -4.97 -8.09
C ARG A 35 -29.56 -3.55 -8.36
N ARG A 36 -28.75 -2.98 -7.48
CA ARG A 36 -28.15 -1.67 -7.68
C ARG A 36 -27.44 -1.59 -9.04
N ARG A 37 -26.58 -2.55 -9.37
CA ARG A 37 -25.86 -2.56 -10.66
C ARG A 37 -26.82 -2.60 -11.85
N ILE A 38 -27.87 -3.41 -11.76
CA ILE A 38 -28.87 -3.51 -12.81
C ILE A 38 -29.59 -2.18 -13.02
N VAL A 39 -29.99 -1.53 -11.94
CA VAL A 39 -30.69 -0.24 -11.98
C VAL A 39 -29.76 0.87 -12.47
N GLU A 40 -28.53 0.96 -11.95
CA GLU A 40 -27.54 1.93 -12.40
C GLU A 40 -27.22 1.78 -13.89
N ASP A 41 -27.12 0.56 -14.39
CA ASP A 41 -26.86 0.30 -15.83
C ASP A 41 -28.08 0.61 -16.69
N LYS A 42 -29.28 0.21 -16.27
CA LYS A 42 -30.53 0.41 -16.99
C LYS A 42 -30.89 1.89 -17.14
N TYR A 43 -30.77 2.67 -16.06
CA TYR A 43 -31.20 4.08 -16.05
C TYR A 43 -30.04 5.06 -16.23
N LYS A 44 -28.80 4.57 -16.37
CA LYS A 44 -27.56 5.36 -16.49
C LYS A 44 -27.38 6.38 -15.35
N ILE A 45 -27.80 6.00 -14.14
CA ILE A 45 -27.68 6.79 -12.92
C ILE A 45 -26.62 6.18 -11.99
N LEU A 46 -26.12 6.97 -11.04
CA LEU A 46 -25.23 6.52 -9.99
C LEU A 46 -25.92 6.63 -8.62
N LEU A 47 -26.24 5.51 -8.02
CA LEU A 47 -26.81 5.44 -6.67
C LEU A 47 -25.71 5.59 -5.63
N LYS A 48 -25.50 6.80 -5.11
CA LYS A 48 -24.46 7.08 -4.11
C LYS A 48 -24.81 6.44 -2.77
N SER A 49 -23.90 5.61 -2.26
CA SER A 49 -24.00 5.14 -0.88
C SER A 49 -23.70 6.29 0.09
N GLU A 50 -24.23 6.18 1.30
CA GLU A 50 -23.78 7.02 2.40
C GLU A 50 -22.27 6.83 2.53
N VAL A 51 -21.51 7.91 2.40
CA VAL A 51 -20.10 7.88 2.78
C VAL A 51 -20.13 7.71 4.28
N VAL A 52 -19.99 6.48 4.76
CA VAL A 52 -19.64 6.26 6.15
C VAL A 52 -18.31 7.01 6.30
N LYS A 53 -18.38 8.21 6.89
CA LYS A 53 -17.17 8.86 7.37
C LYS A 53 -16.62 7.86 8.38
N CYS A 54 -15.64 7.06 7.95
CA CYS A 54 -14.85 6.31 8.90
C CYS A 54 -14.50 7.32 9.98
N PRO A 55 -14.79 7.03 11.26
CA PRO A 55 -14.34 7.90 12.31
C PRO A 55 -12.87 8.13 12.03
N GLN A 56 -12.52 9.39 11.70
CA GLN A 56 -11.12 9.76 11.59
C GLN A 56 -10.60 9.53 12.98
N PHE A 57 -9.91 8.40 13.12
CA PHE A 57 -9.19 8.11 14.33
C PHE A 57 -8.05 9.12 14.34
N GLU A 58 -8.27 10.25 15.00
CA GLU A 58 -7.17 11.14 15.35
C GLU A 58 -6.25 10.30 16.22
N PRO A 59 -5.03 9.98 15.75
CA PRO A 59 -4.09 9.25 16.57
C PRO A 59 -3.78 10.15 17.75
N LYS A 60 -4.36 9.85 18.92
CA LYS A 60 -3.83 10.38 20.18
C LYS A 60 -2.37 9.96 20.18
N HIS A 61 -1.47 10.94 20.31
CA HIS A 61 -0.03 10.83 20.22
C HIS A 61 0.58 9.82 21.22
N HIS A 62 0.29 8.55 21.05
CA HIS A 62 1.06 7.47 21.62
C HIS A 62 1.82 6.81 20.48
N LEU A 63 3.08 7.15 20.34
CA LEU A 63 4.06 6.57 19.39
C LEU A 63 4.00 5.03 19.30
N THR A 64 3.40 4.36 20.26
CA THR A 64 3.33 2.90 20.36
C THR A 64 2.20 2.24 19.55
N LYS A 65 1.18 2.96 19.07
CA LYS A 65 0.02 2.37 18.37
C LYS A 65 -0.54 3.26 17.26
N MET A 66 0.30 3.84 16.42
CA MET A 66 -0.19 4.53 15.21
C MET A 66 -0.76 3.48 14.24
N ARG A 67 -2.09 3.47 14.07
CA ARG A 67 -2.80 2.58 13.15
C ARG A 67 -3.66 3.39 12.21
N HIS A 68 -3.62 3.02 10.93
CA HIS A 68 -4.58 3.52 9.95
C HIS A 68 -5.66 2.44 9.71
N ILE A 69 -6.93 2.81 9.88
CA ILE A 69 -8.08 1.90 9.67
C ILE A 69 -8.78 2.32 8.39
N GLY A 70 -8.71 1.48 7.36
CA GLY A 70 -9.25 1.78 6.04
C GLY A 70 -10.76 1.55 5.89
N GLY A 71 -11.32 0.60 6.65
CA GLY A 71 -12.76 0.31 6.61
C GLY A 71 -13.29 -0.10 5.22
N MET A 72 -12.47 -0.77 4.41
CA MET A 72 -12.82 -1.12 3.04
C MET A 72 -13.76 -2.32 3.00
N THR A 73 -14.84 -2.22 2.22
CA THR A 73 -15.73 -3.33 1.85
C THR A 73 -15.37 -3.89 0.49
N ASP A 74 -15.13 -3.02 -0.48
CA ASP A 74 -14.84 -3.37 -1.87
C ASP A 74 -13.76 -2.46 -2.43
N GLY A 75 -12.89 -3.01 -3.28
CA GLY A 75 -11.94 -2.20 -4.02
C GLY A 75 -10.59 -2.85 -4.22
N ILE A 76 -9.71 -2.09 -4.85
CA ILE A 76 -8.33 -2.48 -5.12
C ILE A 76 -7.39 -1.66 -4.22
N VAL A 77 -6.44 -2.35 -3.62
CA VAL A 77 -5.32 -1.76 -2.87
C VAL A 77 -4.03 -2.14 -3.58
N LEU A 78 -3.21 -1.16 -3.92
CA LEU A 78 -1.84 -1.38 -4.36
C LEU A 78 -0.91 -1.23 -3.16
N VAL A 79 -0.02 -2.18 -2.96
CA VAL A 79 0.97 -2.14 -1.88
C VAL A 79 2.36 -2.33 -2.47
N PHE A 80 3.20 -1.34 -2.28
CA PHE A 80 4.62 -1.39 -2.61
C PHE A 80 5.47 -1.09 -1.39
N SER A 81 6.71 -1.53 -1.37
CA SER A 81 7.65 -1.25 -0.29
C SER A 81 9.08 -1.16 -0.81
N ASP A 82 9.99 -0.82 0.08
CA ASP A 82 11.43 -0.91 -0.14
C ASP A 82 11.82 -0.21 -1.45
N ALA A 83 11.26 0.99 -1.65
CA ALA A 83 11.50 1.77 -2.84
C ALA A 83 12.92 2.37 -2.85
N HIS A 84 13.44 2.71 -1.65
CA HIS A 84 14.77 3.27 -1.49
C HIS A 84 15.08 4.28 -2.61
N PHE A 85 14.15 5.23 -2.83
CA PHE A 85 14.24 6.15 -3.96
C PHE A 85 15.59 6.86 -4.00
N TRP A 86 16.27 6.69 -5.11
CA TRP A 86 17.61 7.18 -5.31
C TRP A 86 17.66 8.26 -6.40
N PRO A 87 18.48 9.33 -6.23
CA PRO A 87 18.55 10.40 -7.22
C PRO A 87 18.83 9.91 -8.64
N GLY A 88 18.00 10.32 -9.59
CA GLY A 88 18.15 10.03 -11.01
C GLY A 88 17.77 8.62 -11.44
N ILE A 89 17.27 7.76 -10.55
CA ILE A 89 16.88 6.38 -10.89
C ILE A 89 15.35 6.24 -10.93
N ARG A 90 14.85 5.71 -12.06
CA ARG A 90 13.44 5.35 -12.28
C ARG A 90 13.36 3.88 -12.67
N THR A 91 13.04 3.02 -11.72
CA THR A 91 13.04 1.57 -11.93
C THR A 91 11.84 1.12 -12.76
N THR A 92 11.96 -0.03 -13.40
CA THR A 92 10.87 -0.67 -14.14
C THR A 92 9.67 -0.97 -13.22
N ALA A 93 9.91 -1.39 -11.97
CA ALA A 93 8.84 -1.64 -11.02
C ALA A 93 8.10 -0.36 -10.63
N PHE A 94 8.79 0.77 -10.47
CA PHE A 94 8.17 2.07 -10.22
C PHE A 94 7.29 2.52 -11.39
N LYS A 95 7.79 2.44 -12.63
CA LYS A 95 7.00 2.71 -13.84
C LYS A 95 5.79 1.79 -13.95
N GLY A 96 5.97 0.50 -13.61
CA GLY A 96 4.90 -0.49 -13.52
C GLY A 96 3.83 -0.13 -12.48
N LEU A 97 4.22 0.41 -11.33
CA LEU A 97 3.30 0.90 -10.32
C LEU A 97 2.44 2.06 -10.86
N LEU A 98 3.03 3.01 -11.57
CA LEU A 98 2.30 4.11 -12.20
C LEU A 98 1.32 3.61 -13.26
N TRP A 99 1.72 2.63 -14.08
CA TRP A 99 0.82 1.95 -15.00
C TRP A 99 -0.34 1.28 -14.26
N ALA A 100 -0.06 0.55 -13.18
CA ALA A 100 -1.08 -0.13 -12.39
C ALA A 100 -2.08 0.84 -11.75
N ILE A 101 -1.61 1.98 -11.23
CA ILE A 101 -2.48 3.04 -10.71
C ILE A 101 -3.44 3.54 -11.79
N LYS A 102 -2.93 3.83 -12.98
CA LYS A 102 -3.73 4.31 -14.11
C LYS A 102 -4.75 3.27 -14.56
N SER A 103 -4.34 2.01 -14.66
CA SER A 103 -5.15 0.92 -15.21
C SER A 103 -6.17 0.36 -14.23
N LEU A 104 -5.79 0.20 -12.95
CA LEU A 104 -6.60 -0.46 -11.93
C LEU A 104 -7.40 0.52 -11.06
N LYS A 105 -7.06 1.82 -11.09
CA LYS A 105 -7.75 2.91 -10.36
C LYS A 105 -7.99 2.56 -8.88
N PRO A 106 -6.93 2.33 -8.11
CA PRO A 106 -7.01 1.80 -6.75
C PRO A 106 -7.78 2.72 -5.80
N HIS A 107 -8.42 2.14 -4.81
CA HIS A 107 -9.08 2.85 -3.71
C HIS A 107 -8.08 3.29 -2.64
N MET A 108 -6.99 2.53 -2.52
CA MET A 108 -5.91 2.81 -1.58
C MET A 108 -4.56 2.44 -2.21
N VAL A 109 -3.57 3.27 -1.99
CA VAL A 109 -2.16 2.99 -2.30
C VAL A 109 -1.38 3.06 -1.01
N ILE A 110 -0.64 1.99 -0.71
CA ILE A 110 0.13 1.84 0.51
C ILE A 110 1.61 1.77 0.16
N ALA A 111 2.36 2.78 0.61
CA ALA A 111 3.81 2.80 0.61
C ALA A 111 4.29 2.08 1.89
N ASN A 112 4.51 0.76 1.82
CA ASN A 112 4.73 -0.09 2.99
C ASN A 112 6.17 -0.08 3.50
N GLY A 113 6.70 1.12 3.72
CA GLY A 113 7.98 1.35 4.38
C GLY A 113 9.21 1.26 3.48
N ASP A 114 10.30 1.78 4.02
CA ASP A 114 11.61 1.91 3.36
C ASP A 114 11.51 2.62 2.00
N ILE A 115 10.79 3.75 2.02
CA ILE A 115 10.65 4.66 0.88
C ILE A 115 11.87 5.56 0.79
N PHE A 116 12.30 6.09 1.94
CA PHE A 116 13.54 6.82 2.15
C PHE A 116 14.63 5.86 2.62
N ASP A 117 15.80 5.85 1.99
CA ASP A 117 16.88 4.94 2.38
C ASP A 117 17.62 5.42 3.63
N GLY A 118 17.92 6.71 3.72
CA GLY A 118 18.72 7.28 4.80
C GLY A 118 20.18 6.79 4.80
N ALA A 119 20.76 6.59 3.62
CA ALA A 119 22.15 6.10 3.46
C ALA A 119 23.17 6.93 4.22
N ALA A 120 23.02 8.27 4.15
CA ALA A 120 23.95 9.22 4.80
C ALA A 120 23.86 9.20 6.33
N ILE A 121 22.73 8.75 6.90
CA ILE A 121 22.48 8.70 8.36
C ILE A 121 22.40 7.26 8.89
N SER A 122 22.79 6.29 8.06
CA SER A 122 22.86 4.88 8.44
C SER A 122 23.87 4.65 9.58
N ARG A 123 23.60 3.68 10.46
CA ARG A 123 24.52 3.21 11.48
C ARG A 123 25.59 2.25 10.93
N HIS A 124 25.33 1.70 9.73
CA HIS A 124 26.26 0.77 9.11
C HIS A 124 27.42 1.54 8.49
N PRO A 125 28.67 1.06 8.66
CA PRO A 125 29.83 1.66 8.05
C PRO A 125 29.70 1.63 6.52
N ARG A 126 30.39 2.55 5.85
CA ARG A 126 30.47 2.52 4.38
C ARG A 126 31.39 1.39 3.93
N SER A 127 31.04 0.75 2.85
CA SER A 127 31.94 -0.17 2.14
C SER A 127 32.84 0.65 1.22
N GLY A 128 34.03 0.99 1.72
CA GLY A 128 35.00 1.78 0.94
C GLY A 128 34.57 3.23 0.69
N TRP A 129 34.92 3.74 -0.50
CA TRP A 129 34.69 5.13 -0.91
C TRP A 129 33.41 5.29 -1.75
N SER A 130 32.37 4.50 -1.48
CA SER A 130 31.09 4.59 -2.19
C SER A 130 30.50 6.00 -2.08
N GLN A 131 30.10 6.56 -3.22
CA GLN A 131 29.37 7.82 -3.24
C GLN A 131 27.93 7.58 -2.82
N ARG A 132 27.52 8.21 -1.72
CA ARG A 132 26.12 8.21 -1.26
C ARG A 132 25.54 9.60 -1.40
N PRO A 133 24.27 9.71 -1.78
CA PRO A 133 23.58 10.98 -1.75
C PRO A 133 23.54 11.51 -0.32
N ASN A 134 23.49 12.82 -0.16
CA ASN A 134 23.18 13.43 1.13
C ASN A 134 21.67 13.35 1.41
N VAL A 135 21.27 13.62 2.66
CA VAL A 135 19.87 13.52 3.09
C VAL A 135 18.94 14.38 2.23
N LYS A 136 19.38 15.58 1.82
CA LYS A 136 18.57 16.45 0.97
C LYS A 136 18.31 15.83 -0.41
N GLN A 137 19.34 15.26 -1.03
CA GLN A 137 19.23 14.62 -2.34
C GLN A 137 18.28 13.39 -2.29
N GLU A 138 18.38 12.60 -1.23
CA GLU A 138 17.45 11.46 -1.02
C GLU A 138 16.00 11.95 -0.80
N LEU A 139 15.80 12.97 0.04
CA LEU A 139 14.46 13.53 0.27
C LEU A 139 13.88 14.14 -1.02
N ASP A 140 14.68 14.80 -1.83
CA ASP A 140 14.23 15.38 -3.10
C ASP A 140 13.81 14.27 -4.07
N ALA A 141 14.59 13.19 -4.19
CA ALA A 141 14.22 12.02 -5.01
C ALA A 141 12.92 11.34 -4.51
N CYS A 142 12.78 11.15 -3.19
CA CYS A 142 11.55 10.64 -2.61
C CYS A 142 10.36 11.57 -2.90
N LYS A 143 10.52 12.89 -2.75
CA LYS A 143 9.44 13.86 -3.04
C LYS A 143 9.01 13.83 -4.49
N GLU A 144 9.96 13.74 -5.42
CA GLU A 144 9.67 13.62 -6.85
C GLU A 144 8.81 12.39 -7.14
N ALA A 145 9.27 11.20 -6.73
CA ALA A 145 8.58 9.94 -6.95
C ALA A 145 7.21 9.88 -6.25
N MET A 146 7.13 10.26 -4.97
CA MET A 146 5.89 10.26 -4.22
C MET A 146 4.87 11.26 -4.78
N THR A 147 5.32 12.43 -5.23
CA THR A 147 4.46 13.41 -5.92
C THR A 147 3.93 12.87 -7.24
N GLU A 148 4.72 12.09 -7.97
CA GLU A 148 4.26 11.46 -9.21
C GLU A 148 3.19 10.40 -8.95
N ILE A 149 3.36 9.56 -7.91
CA ILE A 149 2.33 8.63 -7.45
C ILE A 149 1.05 9.37 -7.07
N GLU A 150 1.15 10.45 -6.30
CA GLU A 150 0.01 11.29 -5.91
C GLU A 150 -0.76 11.84 -7.12
N LYS A 151 -0.04 12.38 -8.10
CA LYS A 151 -0.63 12.89 -9.35
C LYS A 151 -1.31 11.78 -10.15
N ALA A 152 -0.67 10.60 -10.25
CA ALA A 152 -1.23 9.45 -10.93
C ALA A 152 -2.51 8.96 -10.23
N CYS A 153 -2.51 8.86 -8.91
CA CYS A 153 -3.68 8.50 -8.11
C CYS A 153 -4.82 9.49 -8.30
N HIS A 154 -4.54 10.79 -8.16
CA HIS A 154 -5.54 11.83 -8.31
C HIS A 154 -6.18 11.83 -9.71
N LYS A 155 -5.38 11.59 -10.76
CA LYS A 155 -5.86 11.48 -12.14
C LYS A 155 -6.69 10.22 -12.37
N ALA A 156 -6.31 9.10 -11.79
CA ALA A 156 -6.99 7.81 -11.96
C ALA A 156 -8.27 7.71 -11.13
N ARG A 157 -8.23 8.20 -9.87
CA ARG A 157 -9.34 8.18 -8.91
C ARG A 157 -9.16 9.28 -7.87
N HIS A 158 -10.03 10.28 -7.86
CA HIS A 158 -9.93 11.50 -7.05
C HIS A 158 -9.78 11.29 -5.52
N HIS A 159 -10.29 10.17 -4.99
CA HIS A 159 -10.33 9.87 -3.56
C HIS A 159 -9.52 8.63 -3.19
N THR A 160 -8.42 8.36 -3.89
CA THR A 160 -7.48 7.31 -3.49
C THR A 160 -6.84 7.66 -2.14
N GLN A 161 -6.93 6.76 -1.18
CA GLN A 161 -6.26 6.93 0.11
C GLN A 161 -4.77 6.64 -0.05
N LEU A 162 -3.91 7.50 0.52
CA LEU A 162 -2.46 7.36 0.50
C LEU A 162 -1.97 7.09 1.93
N VAL A 163 -1.43 5.91 2.17
CA VAL A 163 -1.03 5.44 3.51
C VAL A 163 0.42 5.00 3.49
N TRP A 164 1.14 5.31 4.56
CA TRP A 164 2.57 5.00 4.68
C TRP A 164 2.88 4.30 6.01
N PRO A 165 2.77 2.96 6.10
CA PRO A 165 3.38 2.22 7.20
C PRO A 165 4.90 2.40 7.16
N LEU A 166 5.46 2.98 8.21
CA LEU A 166 6.88 3.35 8.26
C LEU A 166 7.77 2.11 8.34
N GLY A 167 8.83 2.13 7.56
CA GLY A 167 9.91 1.16 7.61
C GLY A 167 11.03 1.55 8.58
N ASN A 168 12.01 0.68 8.69
CA ASN A 168 13.16 0.96 9.57
C ASN A 168 14.10 2.02 8.98
N HIS A 169 14.16 2.15 7.67
CA HIS A 169 14.91 3.21 7.00
C HIS A 169 14.22 4.56 7.13
N ASP A 170 12.90 4.61 6.92
CA ASP A 170 12.12 5.83 7.13
C ASP A 170 12.29 6.38 8.55
N ALA A 171 12.22 5.48 9.54
CA ALA A 171 12.38 5.85 10.94
C ALA A 171 13.77 6.42 11.29
N ARG A 172 14.81 6.19 10.46
CA ARG A 172 16.17 6.72 10.70
C ARG A 172 16.17 8.24 10.73
N PHE A 173 15.37 8.89 9.88
CA PHE A 173 15.34 10.34 9.77
C PHE A 173 15.00 10.99 11.12
N GLU A 174 13.82 10.68 11.67
CA GLU A 174 13.38 11.27 12.93
C GLU A 174 14.16 10.72 14.13
N SER A 175 14.51 9.43 14.16
CA SER A 175 15.26 8.87 15.28
C SER A 175 16.70 9.43 15.37
N ARG A 176 17.31 9.78 14.22
CA ARG A 176 18.61 10.44 14.22
C ARG A 176 18.51 11.84 14.83
N LEU A 177 17.51 12.60 14.44
CA LEU A 177 17.29 13.95 14.94
C LEU A 177 16.93 13.95 16.43
N SER A 178 15.93 13.15 16.83
CA SER A 178 15.49 13.08 18.24
C SER A 178 16.57 12.56 19.20
N SER A 179 17.51 11.75 18.69
CA SER A 179 18.59 11.20 19.53
C SER A 179 19.78 12.16 19.70
N PHE A 180 20.04 13.05 18.74
CA PHE A 180 21.24 13.88 18.74
C PHE A 180 20.99 15.37 18.87
N VAL A 181 19.77 15.82 18.53
CA VAL A 181 19.39 17.25 18.58
C VAL A 181 17.93 17.40 19.03
N PRO A 182 17.57 16.83 20.22
CA PRO A 182 16.19 16.82 20.71
C PRO A 182 15.61 18.22 20.92
N GLU A 183 16.45 19.23 21.09
CA GLU A 183 16.06 20.63 21.23
C GLU A 183 15.38 21.22 19.97
N PHE A 184 15.47 20.54 18.82
CA PHE A 184 14.79 20.93 17.60
C PHE A 184 13.41 20.27 17.44
N GLU A 185 12.87 19.62 18.47
CA GLU A 185 11.52 19.03 18.41
C GLU A 185 10.48 20.08 18.04
N GLY A 186 9.62 19.76 17.06
CA GLY A 186 8.56 20.63 16.57
C GLY A 186 8.99 21.68 15.54
N VAL A 187 10.27 21.74 15.17
CA VAL A 187 10.70 22.59 14.06
C VAL A 187 10.24 21.99 12.74
N GLN A 188 9.57 22.80 11.92
CA GLN A 188 9.06 22.37 10.62
C GLN A 188 10.19 21.88 9.68
N GLY A 189 9.93 20.78 8.98
CA GLY A 189 10.87 20.15 8.07
C GLY A 189 11.74 19.07 8.72
N LEU A 190 11.58 18.81 10.01
CA LEU A 190 12.33 17.78 10.75
C LEU A 190 11.55 16.50 10.96
N THR A 191 10.35 16.37 10.40
CA THR A 191 9.59 15.12 10.34
C THR A 191 9.35 14.71 8.89
N LEU A 192 9.24 13.41 8.61
CA LEU A 192 8.87 12.94 7.27
C LEU A 192 7.48 13.43 6.88
N LYS A 193 6.57 13.59 7.84
CA LYS A 193 5.22 14.12 7.59
C LYS A 193 5.25 15.54 7.01
N ASP A 194 6.20 16.38 7.41
CA ASP A 194 6.35 17.74 6.86
C ASP A 194 6.71 17.72 5.38
N HIS A 195 7.49 16.72 4.97
CA HIS A 195 7.92 16.55 3.59
C HIS A 195 6.86 15.89 2.70
N PHE A 196 5.96 15.07 3.28
CA PHE A 196 4.96 14.26 2.58
C PHE A 196 3.55 14.46 3.15
N PRO A 197 2.99 15.68 3.11
CA PRO A 197 1.77 16.04 3.85
C PRO A 197 0.51 15.28 3.41
N LYS A 198 0.48 14.73 2.19
CA LYS A 198 -0.67 13.95 1.68
C LYS A 198 -0.66 12.49 2.12
N TRP A 199 0.47 11.98 2.59
CA TRP A 199 0.59 10.62 3.07
C TRP A 199 0.27 10.52 4.56
N ASN A 200 -0.38 9.42 4.95
CA ASN A 200 -0.71 9.14 6.35
C ASN A 200 0.31 8.16 6.95
N PRO A 201 1.31 8.65 7.71
CA PRO A 201 2.29 7.77 8.34
C PRO A 201 1.62 6.97 9.47
N CYS A 202 2.00 5.69 9.58
CA CYS A 202 1.51 4.79 10.62
C CYS A 202 2.52 3.64 10.84
N TRP A 203 2.32 2.82 11.89
CA TRP A 203 3.05 1.57 12.03
C TRP A 203 2.34 0.39 11.37
N THR A 204 1.01 0.47 11.28
CA THR A 204 0.18 -0.56 10.63
C THR A 204 -1.00 0.07 9.91
N CYS A 205 -1.30 -0.41 8.71
CA CYS A 205 -2.53 -0.10 8.00
C CYS A 205 -3.45 -1.34 8.01
N TRP A 206 -4.73 -1.11 8.24
CA TRP A 206 -5.76 -2.14 8.29
C TRP A 206 -6.84 -1.82 7.24
N PRO A 207 -6.64 -2.22 5.99
CA PRO A 207 -7.65 -1.99 4.95
C PRO A 207 -8.99 -2.62 5.29
N THR A 208 -8.97 -3.83 5.90
CA THR A 208 -10.13 -4.49 6.49
C THR A 208 -9.79 -5.03 7.89
N PRO A 209 -10.77 -5.45 8.72
CA PRO A 209 -10.50 -6.04 10.04
C PRO A 209 -9.64 -7.32 9.99
N ASN A 210 -9.59 -7.99 8.83
CA ASN A 210 -8.87 -9.25 8.65
C ASN A 210 -7.60 -9.13 7.79
N LEU A 211 -7.21 -7.91 7.41
CA LEU A 211 -6.02 -7.63 6.61
C LEU A 211 -5.18 -6.56 7.29
N VAL A 212 -3.93 -6.87 7.59
CA VAL A 212 -2.96 -5.92 8.13
C VAL A 212 -1.80 -5.74 7.16
N VAL A 213 -1.39 -4.50 6.97
CA VAL A 213 -0.18 -4.12 6.21
C VAL A 213 0.78 -3.44 7.16
N LYS A 214 2.01 -3.92 7.21
CA LYS A 214 3.10 -3.34 8.00
C LYS A 214 4.43 -3.68 7.35
N HIS A 215 5.43 -2.83 7.54
CA HIS A 215 6.69 -3.02 6.84
C HIS A 215 7.38 -4.34 7.23
N ARG A 216 7.59 -4.61 8.50
CA ARG A 216 8.29 -5.83 8.96
C ARG A 216 7.55 -6.53 10.11
N TYR A 217 7.66 -7.86 10.14
CA TYR A 217 7.16 -8.66 11.26
C TYR A 217 8.16 -9.76 11.62
N LYS A 218 8.13 -10.92 10.97
CA LYS A 218 9.14 -12.00 11.16
C LYS A 218 10.04 -12.08 9.94
N ASN A 219 11.27 -12.49 10.16
CA ASN A 219 12.30 -12.61 9.13
C ASN A 219 12.52 -14.07 8.71
N GLY A 220 13.31 -14.27 7.66
CA GLY A 220 13.73 -15.57 7.14
C GLY A 220 12.96 -16.03 5.91
N VAL A 221 13.41 -17.11 5.30
CA VAL A 221 12.91 -17.64 4.02
C VAL A 221 11.43 -18.06 4.05
N HIS A 222 10.91 -18.37 5.21
CA HIS A 222 9.50 -18.72 5.44
C HIS A 222 8.70 -17.58 6.07
N ALA A 223 9.19 -16.34 5.99
CA ALA A 223 8.58 -15.20 6.67
C ALA A 223 7.10 -15.01 6.31
N THR A 224 6.71 -15.12 5.04
CA THR A 224 5.30 -14.97 4.62
C THR A 224 4.38 -15.97 5.31
N HIS A 225 4.76 -17.25 5.34
CA HIS A 225 4.03 -18.28 6.08
C HIS A 225 3.96 -17.96 7.59
N ASN A 226 5.14 -17.73 8.19
CA ASN A 226 5.25 -17.46 9.63
C ASN A 226 4.50 -16.18 10.05
N ASN A 227 4.41 -15.20 9.15
CA ASN A 227 3.66 -13.98 9.37
C ASN A 227 2.15 -14.24 9.38
N ALA A 228 1.62 -15.01 8.41
CA ALA A 228 0.21 -15.39 8.38
C ALA A 228 -0.20 -16.17 9.63
N VAL A 229 0.62 -17.17 10.02
CA VAL A 229 0.40 -17.96 11.25
C VAL A 229 0.45 -17.07 12.49
N GLY A 230 1.53 -16.31 12.65
CA GLY A 230 1.79 -15.56 13.88
C GLY A 230 0.92 -14.32 14.08
N SER A 231 0.39 -13.72 13.00
CA SER A 231 -0.53 -12.58 13.08
C SER A 231 -1.98 -12.98 13.35
N GLY A 232 -2.35 -14.21 12.99
CA GLY A 232 -3.74 -14.66 12.99
C GLY A 232 -4.63 -13.94 11.97
N LYS A 233 -4.04 -13.20 11.02
CA LYS A 233 -4.69 -12.37 9.99
C LYS A 233 -3.99 -12.57 8.66
N SER A 234 -4.64 -12.17 7.56
CA SER A 234 -3.91 -11.89 6.33
C SER A 234 -2.95 -10.73 6.59
N ILE A 235 -1.70 -10.89 6.19
CA ILE A 235 -0.65 -9.90 6.47
C ILE A 235 0.22 -9.64 5.26
N VAL A 236 0.45 -8.36 4.97
CA VAL A 236 1.36 -7.90 3.92
C VAL A 236 2.56 -7.23 4.57
N THR A 237 3.73 -7.67 4.17
CA THR A 237 5.02 -7.13 4.65
C THR A 237 5.90 -6.73 3.47
N GLY A 238 6.91 -5.92 3.74
CA GLY A 238 8.07 -5.65 2.88
C GLY A 238 9.35 -6.17 3.55
N HIS A 239 10.42 -5.37 3.51
CA HIS A 239 11.67 -5.56 4.23
C HIS A 239 12.58 -6.70 3.74
N LEU A 240 12.03 -7.80 3.28
CA LEU A 240 12.81 -8.97 2.82
C LEU A 240 12.98 -9.02 1.31
N HIS A 241 12.35 -8.14 0.57
CA HIS A 241 12.42 -8.00 -0.89
C HIS A 241 12.08 -9.29 -1.67
N SER A 242 11.34 -10.23 -1.06
CA SER A 242 11.21 -11.57 -1.63
C SER A 242 10.07 -11.73 -2.67
N LEU A 243 9.13 -10.77 -2.74
CA LEU A 243 7.96 -10.74 -3.64
C LEU A 243 7.25 -12.10 -3.70
N LYS A 244 6.45 -12.38 -2.68
CA LYS A 244 5.93 -13.73 -2.45
C LYS A 244 4.53 -13.71 -1.87
N VAL A 245 3.68 -14.67 -2.29
CA VAL A 245 2.36 -14.94 -1.71
C VAL A 245 2.35 -16.36 -1.17
N THR A 246 1.91 -16.53 0.06
CA THR A 246 1.80 -17.84 0.72
C THR A 246 0.43 -17.97 1.38
N PRO A 247 -0.40 -18.94 0.99
CA PRO A 247 -1.64 -19.26 1.70
C PRO A 247 -1.35 -19.99 3.01
N PHE A 248 -2.26 -19.83 3.97
CA PHE A 248 -2.32 -20.62 5.18
C PHE A 248 -3.77 -20.87 5.57
N ASP A 249 -4.11 -22.13 5.76
CA ASP A 249 -5.45 -22.58 6.10
C ASP A 249 -5.47 -23.26 7.47
N ASP A 250 -6.45 -22.92 8.28
CA ASP A 250 -6.79 -23.60 9.52
C ASP A 250 -8.32 -23.52 9.77
N TYR A 251 -8.77 -23.96 10.94
CA TYR A 251 -10.20 -23.92 11.30
C TYR A 251 -10.82 -22.50 11.32
N ASN A 252 -10.01 -21.43 11.24
CA ASN A 252 -10.49 -20.06 11.13
C ASN A 252 -10.56 -19.58 9.66
N GLY A 253 -10.27 -20.45 8.69
CA GLY A 253 -10.30 -20.17 7.26
C GLY A 253 -8.94 -19.77 6.69
N THR A 254 -8.97 -19.36 5.43
CA THR A 254 -7.76 -18.98 4.66
C THR A 254 -7.23 -17.61 5.04
N ARG A 255 -5.92 -17.52 5.24
CA ARG A 255 -5.16 -16.28 5.44
C ARG A 255 -3.98 -16.23 4.49
N TRP A 256 -3.53 -15.03 4.18
CA TRP A 256 -2.45 -14.79 3.23
C TRP A 256 -1.27 -14.13 3.92
N GLY A 257 -0.07 -14.68 3.73
CA GLY A 257 1.17 -13.97 3.97
C GLY A 257 1.72 -13.45 2.64
N VAL A 258 1.95 -12.15 2.54
CA VAL A 258 2.44 -11.50 1.34
C VAL A 258 3.71 -10.72 1.67
N ASP A 259 4.72 -10.84 0.80
CA ASP A 259 5.87 -9.95 0.77
C ASP A 259 5.82 -9.18 -0.56
N THR A 260 5.91 -7.86 -0.49
CA THR A 260 5.73 -6.96 -1.65
C THR A 260 6.97 -6.84 -2.53
N GLY A 261 8.06 -7.52 -2.17
CA GLY A 261 9.34 -7.36 -2.87
C GLY A 261 9.96 -5.99 -2.63
N THR A 262 10.67 -5.48 -3.60
CA THR A 262 11.24 -4.13 -3.60
C THR A 262 10.77 -3.35 -4.83
N LEU A 263 10.52 -2.06 -4.70
CA LEU A 263 10.26 -1.20 -5.86
C LEU A 263 11.57 -0.73 -6.52
N ALA A 264 12.69 -0.87 -5.82
CA ALA A 264 14.03 -0.62 -6.36
C ALA A 264 14.49 -1.77 -7.27
N ASP A 265 15.53 -1.54 -8.06
CA ASP A 265 16.21 -2.62 -8.75
C ASP A 265 17.10 -3.39 -7.77
N THR A 266 17.11 -4.72 -7.88
CA THR A 266 17.80 -5.60 -6.93
C THR A 266 19.33 -5.47 -6.98
N ASP A 267 19.86 -4.95 -8.05
CA ASP A 267 21.26 -4.60 -8.30
C ASP A 267 21.55 -3.09 -8.25
N GLY A 268 20.59 -2.32 -7.73
CA GLY A 268 20.70 -0.88 -7.62
C GLY A 268 21.80 -0.40 -6.66
N PRO A 269 22.29 0.84 -6.84
CA PRO A 269 23.41 1.37 -6.06
C PRO A 269 23.12 1.48 -4.57
N GLN A 270 21.86 1.59 -4.15
CA GLN A 270 21.44 1.61 -2.75
C GLN A 270 21.71 0.29 -2.03
N PHE A 271 21.87 -0.81 -2.75
CA PHE A 271 22.09 -2.13 -2.18
C PHE A 271 23.53 -2.64 -2.28
N SER A 272 24.42 -1.93 -2.98
CA SER A 272 25.80 -2.36 -3.21
C SER A 272 26.56 -2.65 -1.91
N ASP A 273 26.32 -1.85 -0.88
CA ASP A 273 26.98 -2.02 0.43
C ASP A 273 26.46 -3.22 1.24
N TYR A 274 25.27 -3.75 0.89
CA TYR A 274 24.66 -4.89 1.57
C TYR A 274 24.96 -6.23 0.91
N MET A 275 25.09 -6.21 -0.39
CA MET A 275 25.14 -7.46 -1.17
C MET A 275 26.55 -7.97 -1.34
N GLU A 276 27.55 -7.05 -1.32
CA GLU A 276 28.91 -7.40 -1.72
C GLU A 276 28.86 -8.11 -3.08
N ASP A 277 29.21 -9.40 -3.16
CA ASP A 277 29.07 -10.26 -4.37
C ASP A 277 28.11 -11.45 -4.11
N ASN A 278 27.23 -11.35 -3.11
CA ASN A 278 26.31 -12.43 -2.78
C ASN A 278 25.02 -12.32 -3.61
N PRO A 279 24.55 -13.45 -4.20
CA PRO A 279 23.27 -13.44 -4.90
C PRO A 279 22.12 -13.25 -3.91
N ALA A 280 21.38 -12.16 -4.05
CA ALA A 280 20.20 -11.92 -3.26
C ALA A 280 18.98 -12.66 -3.81
N ASN A 281 18.17 -13.26 -2.95
CA ASN A 281 16.88 -13.83 -3.31
C ASN A 281 15.78 -12.75 -3.31
N TRP A 282 16.06 -11.64 -3.99
CA TRP A 282 15.20 -10.46 -4.08
C TRP A 282 14.50 -10.35 -5.43
N ARG A 283 13.37 -9.68 -5.46
CA ARG A 283 12.60 -9.44 -6.69
C ARG A 283 11.96 -8.07 -6.67
N SER A 284 12.11 -7.35 -7.80
CA SER A 284 11.48 -6.06 -8.01
C SER A 284 10.02 -6.22 -8.43
N GLY A 285 9.13 -5.51 -7.73
CA GLY A 285 7.70 -5.56 -8.00
C GLY A 285 6.85 -4.97 -6.88
N PHE A 286 5.57 -5.31 -6.87
CA PHE A 286 4.59 -4.86 -5.89
C PHE A 286 3.39 -5.81 -5.83
N ALA A 287 2.55 -5.67 -4.80
CA ALA A 287 1.34 -6.47 -4.63
C ALA A 287 0.08 -5.71 -5.05
N VAL A 288 -0.88 -6.44 -5.62
CA VAL A 288 -2.22 -5.98 -5.96
C VAL A 288 -3.22 -6.80 -5.14
N LEU A 289 -3.99 -6.13 -4.29
CA LEU A 289 -4.95 -6.75 -3.39
C LEU A 289 -6.36 -6.36 -3.83
N THR A 290 -7.20 -7.35 -4.08
CA THR A 290 -8.61 -7.14 -4.38
C THR A 290 -9.46 -7.50 -3.18
N ILE A 291 -10.25 -6.55 -2.68
CA ILE A 291 -11.16 -6.73 -1.55
C ILE A 291 -12.58 -6.81 -2.10
N ARG A 292 -13.36 -7.80 -1.63
CA ARG A 292 -14.79 -7.96 -1.89
C ARG A 292 -15.49 -8.38 -0.61
N ASP A 293 -16.58 -7.71 -0.28
CA ASP A 293 -17.37 -7.95 0.95
C ASP A 293 -16.45 -7.99 2.20
N SER A 294 -15.51 -7.05 2.29
CA SER A 294 -14.46 -6.96 3.33
C SER A 294 -13.49 -8.15 3.39
N GLN A 295 -13.52 -9.06 2.42
CA GLN A 295 -12.63 -10.21 2.31
C GLN A 295 -11.54 -9.95 1.27
N LEU A 296 -10.32 -10.33 1.59
CA LEU A 296 -9.20 -10.35 0.65
C LEU A 296 -9.34 -11.55 -0.28
N LEU A 297 -9.43 -11.29 -1.58
CA LEU A 297 -9.31 -12.35 -2.60
C LEU A 297 -7.86 -12.80 -2.71
N TRP A 298 -7.57 -13.75 -3.62
CA TRP A 298 -6.20 -14.20 -3.87
C TRP A 298 -5.31 -13.00 -4.20
N PRO A 299 -4.25 -12.72 -3.40
CA PRO A 299 -3.34 -11.62 -3.68
C PRO A 299 -2.58 -11.86 -4.98
N GLU A 300 -2.44 -10.81 -5.77
CA GLU A 300 -1.69 -10.83 -7.01
C GLU A 300 -0.38 -10.08 -6.85
N ILE A 301 0.62 -10.45 -7.63
CA ILE A 301 1.92 -9.75 -7.70
C ILE A 301 2.15 -9.26 -9.12
N ALA A 302 2.71 -8.07 -9.26
CA ALA A 302 3.27 -7.55 -10.49
C ALA A 302 4.79 -7.46 -10.30
N ARG A 303 5.57 -7.98 -11.24
CA ARG A 303 7.03 -8.06 -11.09
C ARG A 303 7.77 -7.52 -12.33
N LYS A 304 8.95 -6.99 -12.12
CA LYS A 304 9.89 -6.71 -13.21
C LYS A 304 10.24 -8.03 -13.90
N HIS A 305 9.99 -8.12 -15.20
CA HIS A 305 10.42 -9.23 -16.04
C HIS A 305 11.83 -8.97 -16.61
N SER A 306 11.99 -7.81 -17.22
CA SER A 306 13.25 -7.29 -17.74
C SER A 306 13.21 -5.76 -17.70
N GLU A 307 14.24 -5.08 -18.16
CA GLU A 307 14.22 -3.62 -18.21
C GLU A 307 13.08 -3.13 -19.11
N GLY A 308 12.27 -2.19 -18.58
CA GLY A 308 11.08 -1.66 -19.25
C GLY A 308 9.88 -2.61 -19.34
N MET A 309 9.99 -3.88 -18.90
CA MET A 309 8.92 -4.87 -19.05
C MET A 309 8.41 -5.39 -17.69
N LEU A 310 7.12 -5.21 -17.44
CA LEU A 310 6.42 -5.71 -16.25
C LEU A 310 5.63 -6.99 -16.59
N ASP A 311 5.74 -8.03 -15.76
CA ASP A 311 4.89 -9.23 -15.81
C ASP A 311 3.73 -9.07 -14.83
N PHE A 312 2.50 -9.06 -15.36
CA PHE A 312 1.30 -9.02 -14.56
C PHE A 312 0.15 -9.79 -15.22
N ARG A 313 -0.45 -10.73 -14.50
CA ARG A 313 -1.56 -11.59 -14.97
C ARG A 313 -1.25 -12.32 -16.28
N GLY A 314 -0.02 -12.80 -16.43
CA GLY A 314 0.42 -13.53 -17.63
C GLY A 314 0.64 -12.63 -18.85
N ASN A 315 0.63 -11.31 -18.68
CA ASN A 315 0.94 -10.37 -19.76
C ASN A 315 2.27 -9.67 -19.49
N LEU A 316 3.07 -9.50 -20.54
CA LEU A 316 4.24 -8.62 -20.54
C LEU A 316 3.80 -7.22 -20.97
N ILE A 317 3.96 -6.26 -20.07
CA ILE A 317 3.48 -4.88 -20.23
C ILE A 317 4.71 -3.99 -20.39
N ASP A 318 4.78 -3.30 -21.54
CA ASP A 318 5.82 -2.31 -21.78
C ASP A 318 5.52 -1.04 -20.97
N VAL A 319 6.45 -0.68 -20.10
CA VAL A 319 6.40 0.51 -19.25
C VAL A 319 7.60 1.44 -19.49
N SER A 320 8.38 1.22 -20.55
CA SER A 320 9.61 1.96 -20.85
C SER A 320 9.38 3.46 -21.00
N GLU A 321 8.25 3.84 -21.60
CA GLU A 321 7.89 5.23 -21.91
C GLU A 321 7.22 6.00 -20.74
N LEU A 322 7.09 5.37 -19.56
CA LEU A 322 6.47 5.96 -18.36
C LEU A 322 7.50 6.64 -17.46
#